data_82b24bb757495e532afe6d391126b66f
#
_entry.id   82b24bb757495e532afe6d391126b66f
#
_cell.length_a   1.000
_cell.length_b   1.000
_cell.length_c   1.000
_cell.angle_alpha   90.00
_cell.angle_beta   90.00
_cell.angle_gamma   90.00
#
_symmetry.space_group_name_H-M   'P 1'
#
loop_
_entity.id
_entity.type
_entity.pdbx_description
1 polymer ?
#
loop_
_entity_poly.entity_id
_entity_poly.type
_entity_poly.pdbx_seq_one_letter_code
_entity_poly.pdbx_strand_id
1 'polypeptide(L)'
;MKVFKKPSGIALTVLLLVFSQGVFSQTQVKGRPNVIVIMTDDQGSIDLNSYGATDLHTPNMDRLAKEGVRFTQFYAGAPVCSPSRAALMTGKTNLRAGLEGNVPIPERAEKSGEHGLPTEQITMAEMLKPNGYYTALIGKWHLGHREQNLPNGQGFDYFFGHQRGCIDNYSHTFYWDGPNKHDLYRNSEEVYYDGQHFSDLMVEEVKQVINHRQDKPFFIYWAFNAPHYPYQGTTKWLDHYKDLPTPRKEYAAFVS
;
A
#
# COMPACT_ATOMS: atom_id res chain seq x y z
N MET A 1 59.75 -62.62 43.90
CA MET A 1 59.68 -61.23 43.45
C MET A 1 58.54 -61.15 42.45
N LYS A 2 57.38 -60.70 42.90
CA LYS A 2 56.14 -60.66 42.04
C LYS A 2 56.02 -59.24 41.45
N VAL A 3 56.03 -59.18 40.15
CA VAL A 3 55.82 -57.93 39.42
C VAL A 3 54.29 -57.81 39.10
N PHE A 4 53.66 -56.80 39.68
CA PHE A 4 52.25 -56.44 39.36
C PHE A 4 52.20 -55.60 38.10
N LYS A 5 51.49 -56.10 37.11
CA LYS A 5 51.07 -55.33 35.92
C LYS A 5 49.87 -54.49 36.29
N LYS A 6 49.92 -53.15 35.99
CA LYS A 6 48.80 -52.23 36.05
C LYS A 6 47.96 -52.42 34.79
N PRO A 7 46.60 -52.40 34.87
CA PRO A 7 45.75 -52.28 33.68
C PRO A 7 45.67 -50.82 33.21
N SER A 8 45.88 -50.61 31.92
CA SER A 8 45.63 -49.35 31.19
C SER A 8 44.12 -49.13 31.04
N GLY A 9 43.59 -48.18 31.79
CA GLY A 9 42.22 -47.71 31.61
C GLY A 9 42.12 -46.77 30.39
N ILE A 10 41.36 -47.19 29.39
CA ILE A 10 40.96 -46.34 28.29
C ILE A 10 39.78 -45.50 28.80
N ALA A 11 40.03 -44.21 29.02
CA ALA A 11 39.00 -43.23 29.34
C ALA A 11 38.24 -42.91 28.05
N LEU A 12 37.02 -43.44 27.96
CA LEU A 12 36.10 -43.09 26.87
C LEU A 12 35.45 -41.73 27.18
N THR A 13 36.01 -40.67 26.59
CA THR A 13 35.43 -39.32 26.69
C THR A 13 34.24 -39.24 25.73
N VAL A 14 33.03 -39.39 26.25
CA VAL A 14 31.80 -39.16 25.52
C VAL A 14 31.58 -37.65 25.42
N LEU A 15 31.89 -37.08 24.25
CA LEU A 15 31.62 -35.69 23.91
C LEU A 15 30.10 -35.54 23.64
N LEU A 16 29.36 -35.10 24.64
CA LEU A 16 27.95 -34.71 24.49
C LEU A 16 27.89 -33.39 23.67
N LEU A 17 27.70 -33.53 22.38
CA LEU A 17 27.26 -32.44 21.51
C LEU A 17 25.83 -32.08 21.88
N VAL A 18 25.63 -31.12 22.76
CA VAL A 18 24.34 -30.48 22.99
C VAL A 18 24.07 -29.60 21.78
N PHE A 19 23.31 -30.12 20.81
CA PHE A 19 22.67 -29.30 19.83
C PHE A 19 21.65 -28.41 20.57
N SER A 20 22.09 -27.19 20.90
CA SER A 20 21.16 -26.13 21.26
C SER A 20 20.34 -25.80 19.98
N GLN A 21 19.24 -26.54 19.77
CA GLN A 21 18.19 -26.06 18.92
C GLN A 21 17.70 -24.76 19.57
N GLY A 22 18.15 -23.66 19.03
CA GLY A 22 17.57 -22.35 19.33
C GLY A 22 16.09 -22.45 18.98
N VAL A 23 15.28 -22.74 19.99
CA VAL A 23 13.84 -22.53 19.91
C VAL A 23 13.70 -21.03 19.70
N PHE A 24 13.64 -20.60 18.44
CA PHE A 24 13.05 -19.31 18.14
C PHE A 24 11.61 -19.40 18.62
N SER A 25 11.42 -19.09 19.89
CA SER A 25 10.11 -18.80 20.44
C SER A 25 9.55 -17.68 19.57
N GLN A 26 8.69 -18.01 18.64
CA GLN A 26 7.77 -17.06 18.08
C GLN A 26 6.94 -16.59 19.28
N THR A 27 7.43 -15.56 19.96
CA THR A 27 6.62 -14.81 20.89
C THR A 27 5.40 -14.38 20.09
N GLN A 28 4.28 -15.06 20.32
CA GLN A 28 2.99 -14.53 19.90
C GLN A 28 2.88 -13.16 20.53
N VAL A 29 3.02 -12.14 19.69
CA VAL A 29 2.91 -10.76 20.13
C VAL A 29 1.43 -10.50 20.32
N LYS A 30 0.91 -10.94 21.47
CA LYS A 30 -0.37 -10.49 21.98
C LYS A 30 -0.29 -8.97 22.07
N GLY A 31 -1.00 -8.27 21.16
CA GLY A 31 -1.19 -6.84 21.26
C GLY A 31 -0.61 -5.97 20.15
N ARG A 32 -0.11 -6.52 19.04
CA ARG A 32 0.22 -5.68 17.87
C ARG A 32 -1.06 -5.26 17.16
N PRO A 33 -1.31 -3.96 16.95
CA PRO A 33 -2.51 -3.50 16.27
C PRO A 33 -2.47 -3.84 14.78
N ASN A 34 -3.64 -4.05 14.19
CA ASN A 34 -3.79 -3.96 12.75
C ASN A 34 -3.64 -2.49 12.33
N VAL A 35 -3.02 -2.25 11.18
CA VAL A 35 -2.77 -0.90 10.66
C VAL A 35 -3.37 -0.79 9.27
N ILE A 36 -4.21 0.21 9.05
CA ILE A 36 -4.75 0.56 7.74
C ILE A 36 -4.39 2.02 7.48
N VAL A 37 -3.63 2.27 6.42
CA VAL A 37 -3.36 3.62 5.92
C VAL A 37 -4.27 3.84 4.73
N ILE A 38 -5.24 4.74 4.86
CA ILE A 38 -6.12 5.16 3.77
C ILE A 38 -5.57 6.44 3.18
N MET A 39 -5.29 6.43 1.88
CA MET A 39 -4.81 7.59 1.15
C MET A 39 -5.73 7.90 -0.02
N THR A 40 -6.20 9.12 -0.11
CA THR A 40 -6.93 9.66 -1.28
C THR A 40 -5.96 10.32 -2.24
N ASP A 41 -6.34 10.48 -3.50
CA ASP A 41 -5.52 11.06 -4.56
C ASP A 41 -6.13 12.38 -5.05
N ASP A 42 -5.39 13.48 -4.91
CA ASP A 42 -5.82 14.84 -5.28
C ASP A 42 -7.08 15.36 -4.54
N GLN A 43 -7.31 14.92 -3.30
CA GLN A 43 -8.38 15.47 -2.48
C GLN A 43 -7.96 16.83 -1.89
N GLY A 44 -8.82 17.82 -2.03
CA GLY A 44 -8.60 19.15 -1.44
C GLY A 44 -8.63 19.12 0.09
N SER A 45 -7.82 19.98 0.71
CA SER A 45 -7.67 20.03 2.17
C SER A 45 -8.96 20.35 2.95
N ILE A 46 -9.94 20.96 2.30
CA ILE A 46 -11.25 21.31 2.87
C ILE A 46 -12.38 20.40 2.37
N ASP A 47 -12.10 19.38 1.57
CA ASP A 47 -13.11 18.54 0.93
C ASP A 47 -13.58 17.37 1.82
N LEU A 48 -13.78 17.67 3.10
CA LEU A 48 -14.51 16.88 4.09
C LEU A 48 -15.34 17.80 4.97
N ASN A 49 -16.52 17.36 5.43
CA ASN A 49 -17.33 18.20 6.33
C ASN A 49 -16.57 18.51 7.62
N SER A 50 -15.80 17.56 8.16
CA SER A 50 -14.94 17.76 9.33
C SER A 50 -13.83 18.80 9.15
N TYR A 51 -13.50 19.14 7.90
CA TYR A 51 -12.53 20.18 7.53
C TYR A 51 -13.17 21.44 6.93
N GLY A 52 -14.50 21.50 6.83
CA GLY A 52 -15.23 22.70 6.48
C GLY A 52 -16.05 22.65 5.18
N ALA A 53 -16.04 21.53 4.43
CA ALA A 53 -16.96 21.38 3.32
C ALA A 53 -18.40 21.42 3.79
N THR A 54 -19.25 22.14 3.05
CA THR A 54 -20.69 22.23 3.36
C THR A 54 -21.56 21.59 2.26
N ASP A 55 -20.93 21.23 1.16
CA ASP A 55 -21.56 20.73 -0.05
C ASP A 55 -21.21 19.25 -0.37
N LEU A 56 -20.51 18.57 0.54
CA LEU A 56 -20.15 17.17 0.40
C LEU A 56 -20.87 16.28 1.42
N HIS A 57 -21.01 15.01 1.12
CA HIS A 57 -21.56 14.00 2.02
C HIS A 57 -20.46 13.01 2.42
N THR A 58 -19.80 13.25 3.56
CA THR A 58 -18.62 12.50 4.00
C THR A 58 -18.77 11.89 5.41
N PRO A 59 -19.93 11.28 5.76
CA PRO A 59 -20.27 10.93 7.14
C PRO A 59 -19.32 9.91 7.77
N ASN A 60 -18.76 8.98 6.99
CA ASN A 60 -17.84 7.96 7.50
C ASN A 60 -16.46 8.54 7.80
N MET A 61 -15.94 9.41 6.94
CA MET A 61 -14.69 10.12 7.16
C MET A 61 -14.81 11.10 8.33
N ASP A 62 -15.94 11.79 8.44
CA ASP A 62 -16.24 12.71 9.56
C ASP A 62 -16.35 11.97 10.90
N ARG A 63 -16.91 10.76 10.88
CA ARG A 63 -16.94 9.89 12.07
C ARG A 63 -15.54 9.50 12.50
N LEU A 64 -14.66 9.09 11.58
CA LEU A 64 -13.25 8.80 11.90
C LEU A 64 -12.55 10.03 12.50
N ALA A 65 -12.77 11.22 11.93
CA ALA A 65 -12.22 12.47 12.46
C ALA A 65 -12.74 12.79 13.87
N LYS A 66 -14.00 12.46 14.16
CA LYS A 66 -14.63 12.69 15.48
C LYS A 66 -14.17 11.68 16.53
N GLU A 67 -14.00 10.41 16.14
CA GLU A 67 -13.61 9.32 17.04
C GLU A 67 -12.10 9.23 17.27
N GLY A 68 -11.30 9.84 16.38
CA GLY A 68 -9.85 9.80 16.39
C GLY A 68 -9.19 11.14 16.65
N VAL A 69 -8.01 11.33 16.10
CA VAL A 69 -7.23 12.57 16.16
C VAL A 69 -7.24 13.23 14.78
N ARG A 70 -7.71 14.48 14.74
CA ARG A 70 -7.68 15.30 13.52
C ARG A 70 -6.47 16.24 13.55
N PHE A 71 -5.60 16.10 12.55
CA PHE A 71 -4.46 17.00 12.38
C PHE A 71 -4.88 18.22 11.56
N THR A 72 -4.63 19.41 12.07
CA THR A 72 -4.96 20.68 11.40
C THR A 72 -3.81 21.21 10.53
N GLN A 73 -2.60 20.64 10.69
CA GLN A 73 -1.38 21.02 10.01
C GLN A 73 -0.61 19.76 9.58
N PHE A 74 -1.21 18.96 8.71
CA PHE A 74 -0.59 17.78 8.13
C PHE A 74 -0.50 17.96 6.63
N TYR A 75 0.72 17.84 6.09
CA TYR A 75 1.01 18.13 4.70
C TYR A 75 1.50 16.89 3.96
N ALA A 76 1.09 16.75 2.70
CA ALA A 76 1.68 15.76 1.80
C ALA A 76 3.18 16.04 1.60
N GLY A 77 3.97 15.00 1.43
CA GLY A 77 5.42 15.13 1.27
C GLY A 77 5.87 15.80 -0.02
N ALA A 78 4.98 15.92 -1.01
CA ALA A 78 5.21 16.60 -2.28
C ALA A 78 3.86 16.95 -2.93
N PRO A 79 3.83 17.87 -3.92
CA PRO A 79 2.60 18.32 -4.58
C PRO A 79 2.12 17.39 -5.70
N VAL A 80 2.78 16.25 -5.95
CA VAL A 80 2.43 15.27 -6.98
C VAL A 80 2.56 13.84 -6.48
N CYS A 81 1.95 12.89 -7.20
CA CYS A 81 1.66 11.53 -6.77
C CYS A 81 2.88 10.73 -6.31
N SER A 82 3.83 10.39 -7.21
CA SER A 82 4.96 9.50 -6.88
C SER A 82 5.85 10.05 -5.77
N PRO A 83 6.30 11.31 -5.79
CA PRO A 83 7.09 11.86 -4.70
C PRO A 83 6.37 11.86 -3.35
N SER A 84 5.07 12.15 -3.34
CA SER A 84 4.27 12.13 -2.11
C SER A 84 4.12 10.71 -1.55
N ARG A 85 3.90 9.73 -2.43
CA ARG A 85 3.83 8.30 -2.07
C ARG A 85 5.17 7.76 -1.60
N ALA A 86 6.28 8.15 -2.25
CA ALA A 86 7.62 7.80 -1.82
C ALA A 86 7.93 8.34 -0.41
N ALA A 87 7.56 9.60 -0.15
CA ALA A 87 7.74 10.20 1.17
C ALA A 87 6.93 9.44 2.24
N LEU A 88 5.67 9.10 1.95
CA LEU A 88 4.83 8.30 2.86
C LEU A 88 5.42 6.90 3.11
N MET A 89 5.79 6.19 2.05
CA MET A 89 6.28 4.81 2.16
C MET A 89 7.62 4.70 2.89
N THR A 90 8.49 5.70 2.79
CA THR A 90 9.86 5.65 3.32
C THR A 90 10.04 6.47 4.61
N GLY A 91 9.09 7.33 4.97
CA GLY A 91 9.24 8.27 6.09
C GLY A 91 10.33 9.33 5.85
N LYS A 92 10.73 9.55 4.58
CA LYS A 92 11.75 10.54 4.17
C LYS A 92 11.13 11.63 3.31
N THR A 93 11.81 12.76 3.17
CA THR A 93 11.42 13.71 2.10
C THR A 93 11.58 13.03 0.74
N ASN A 94 10.79 13.41 -0.23
CA ASN A 94 10.80 12.82 -1.57
C ASN A 94 12.20 12.87 -2.23
N LEU A 95 12.96 13.96 -2.04
CA LEU A 95 14.34 14.08 -2.54
C LEU A 95 15.27 13.05 -1.90
N ARG A 96 15.14 12.80 -0.59
CA ARG A 96 15.91 11.78 0.12
C ARG A 96 15.45 10.37 -0.20
N ALA A 97 14.21 10.21 -0.59
CA ALA A 97 13.67 8.95 -1.11
C ALA A 97 14.11 8.68 -2.57
N GLY A 98 14.70 9.67 -3.25
CA GLY A 98 15.20 9.52 -4.60
C GLY A 98 14.14 9.70 -5.70
N LEU A 99 13.01 10.37 -5.39
CA LEU A 99 11.97 10.69 -6.38
C LEU A 99 11.67 12.18 -6.37
N GLU A 100 12.16 12.89 -7.38
CA GLU A 100 11.91 14.34 -7.55
C GLU A 100 10.56 14.60 -8.23
N GLY A 101 10.16 13.74 -9.16
CA GLY A 101 8.96 13.83 -9.97
C GLY A 101 8.15 12.54 -10.02
N ASN A 102 7.07 12.56 -10.79
CA ASN A 102 6.29 11.35 -11.04
C ASN A 102 7.11 10.33 -11.83
N VAL A 103 6.97 9.06 -11.44
CA VAL A 103 7.55 7.95 -12.18
C VAL A 103 7.00 7.97 -13.61
N PRO A 104 7.86 8.04 -14.62
CA PRO A 104 7.41 8.05 -16.01
C PRO A 104 6.85 6.68 -16.42
N ILE A 105 6.07 6.66 -17.50
CA ILE A 105 5.63 5.40 -18.12
C ILE A 105 6.84 4.55 -18.52
N PRO A 106 6.70 3.20 -18.62
CA PRO A 106 7.83 2.30 -18.93
C PRO A 106 8.65 2.71 -20.14
N GLU A 107 8.00 3.15 -21.20
CA GLU A 107 8.64 3.56 -22.45
C GLU A 107 9.53 4.82 -22.33
N ARG A 108 9.22 5.69 -21.37
CA ARG A 108 10.06 6.86 -21.03
C ARG A 108 11.08 6.50 -19.95
N ALA A 109 10.71 5.67 -18.99
CA ALA A 109 11.59 5.19 -17.93
C ALA A 109 12.84 4.49 -18.49
N GLU A 110 12.68 3.71 -19.54
CA GLU A 110 13.81 3.06 -20.23
C GLU A 110 14.79 4.07 -20.88
N LYS A 111 14.31 5.25 -21.24
CA LYS A 111 15.16 6.31 -21.83
C LYS A 111 15.82 7.19 -20.78
N SER A 112 15.10 7.51 -19.70
CA SER A 112 15.59 8.40 -18.63
C SER A 112 16.41 7.67 -17.57
N GLY A 113 16.22 6.36 -17.41
CA GLY A 113 16.77 5.58 -16.30
C GLY A 113 15.96 5.70 -15.00
N GLU A 114 14.85 6.42 -15.01
CA GLU A 114 14.00 6.66 -13.83
C GLU A 114 12.92 5.57 -13.73
N HIS A 115 13.24 4.47 -13.08
CA HIS A 115 12.36 3.28 -13.05
C HIS A 115 11.41 3.22 -11.85
N GLY A 116 11.53 4.13 -10.90
CA GLY A 116 10.70 4.17 -9.71
C GLY A 116 11.48 4.39 -8.42
N LEU A 117 10.85 4.07 -7.29
CA LEU A 117 11.49 4.17 -5.98
C LEU A 117 12.75 3.31 -5.95
N PRO A 118 13.93 3.88 -5.65
CA PRO A 118 15.18 3.11 -5.55
C PRO A 118 15.03 1.96 -4.54
N THR A 119 15.53 0.79 -4.90
CA THR A 119 15.39 -0.45 -4.09
C THR A 119 16.18 -0.42 -2.79
N GLU A 120 17.08 0.55 -2.63
CA GLU A 120 17.81 0.81 -1.38
C GLU A 120 16.94 1.56 -0.33
N GLN A 121 15.79 2.05 -0.76
CA GLN A 121 14.82 2.69 0.15
C GLN A 121 13.94 1.60 0.78
N ILE A 122 13.94 1.58 2.09
CA ILE A 122 13.10 0.65 2.86
C ILE A 122 11.71 1.26 3.01
N THR A 123 10.71 0.55 2.54
CA THR A 123 9.29 0.94 2.67
C THR A 123 8.71 0.52 4.02
N MET A 124 7.56 1.09 4.39
CA MET A 124 6.79 0.62 5.55
C MET A 124 6.45 -0.87 5.47
N ALA A 125 6.16 -1.39 4.27
CA ALA A 125 5.85 -2.81 4.09
C ALA A 125 7.09 -3.68 4.34
N GLU A 126 8.25 -3.32 3.79
CA GLU A 126 9.50 -4.04 4.04
C GLU A 126 9.93 -4.00 5.51
N MET A 127 9.61 -2.92 6.23
CA MET A 127 9.86 -2.83 7.66
C MET A 127 8.89 -3.70 8.47
N LEU A 128 7.61 -3.76 8.11
CA LEU A 128 6.57 -4.45 8.88
C LEU A 128 6.54 -5.96 8.61
N LYS A 129 6.80 -6.40 7.38
CA LYS A 129 6.80 -7.81 6.98
C LYS A 129 7.70 -8.70 7.83
N PRO A 130 9.00 -8.42 8.04
CA PRO A 130 9.87 -9.23 8.91
C PRO A 130 9.46 -9.15 10.38
N ASN A 131 8.65 -8.16 10.75
CA ASN A 131 8.08 -8.03 12.08
C ASN A 131 6.75 -8.79 12.24
N GLY A 132 6.42 -9.70 11.33
CA GLY A 132 5.28 -10.62 11.43
C GLY A 132 3.94 -10.06 10.97
N TYR A 133 3.93 -8.90 10.32
CA TYR A 133 2.72 -8.38 9.67
C TYR A 133 2.49 -9.05 8.32
N TYR A 134 1.22 -9.31 8.02
CA TYR A 134 0.80 -9.52 6.63
C TYR A 134 0.62 -8.15 5.97
N THR A 135 1.28 -7.92 4.84
CA THR A 135 1.32 -6.61 4.19
C THR A 135 0.54 -6.63 2.88
N ALA A 136 -0.42 -5.72 2.72
CA ALA A 136 -1.25 -5.63 1.53
C ALA A 136 -1.30 -4.20 1.00
N LEU A 137 -1.22 -4.05 -0.32
CA LEU A 137 -1.52 -2.82 -1.04
C LEU A 137 -2.77 -3.03 -1.87
N ILE A 138 -3.76 -2.17 -1.70
CA ILE A 138 -4.99 -2.18 -2.48
C ILE A 138 -5.21 -0.78 -3.05
N GLY A 139 -5.14 -0.67 -4.39
CA GLY A 139 -5.29 0.59 -5.11
C GLY A 139 -4.07 1.01 -5.92
N LYS A 140 -3.83 2.32 -5.98
CA LYS A 140 -2.77 2.95 -6.79
C LYS A 140 -1.39 2.79 -6.19
N TRP A 141 -0.44 2.28 -6.99
CA TRP A 141 0.98 2.19 -6.62
C TRP A 141 1.78 3.43 -7.01
N HIS A 142 2.04 3.61 -8.28
CA HIS A 142 2.77 4.71 -8.92
C HIS A 142 4.19 4.97 -8.37
N LEU A 143 4.88 3.90 -7.95
CA LEU A 143 6.27 3.98 -7.48
C LEU A 143 7.25 3.11 -8.27
N GLY A 144 6.86 2.59 -9.42
CA GLY A 144 7.74 1.87 -10.34
C GLY A 144 7.06 0.78 -11.13
N HIS A 145 7.76 0.29 -12.16
CA HIS A 145 7.23 -0.66 -13.14
C HIS A 145 8.09 -1.91 -13.33
N ARG A 146 9.36 -1.90 -12.89
CA ARG A 146 10.22 -3.08 -12.91
C ARG A 146 9.84 -4.02 -11.76
N GLU A 147 10.05 -5.31 -11.92
CA GLU A 147 9.68 -6.33 -10.93
C GLU A 147 10.10 -5.95 -9.50
N GLN A 148 11.35 -5.52 -9.31
CA GLN A 148 11.86 -5.08 -8.01
C GLN A 148 11.23 -3.78 -7.47
N ASN A 149 10.63 -2.97 -8.35
CA ASN A 149 9.95 -1.71 -7.99
C ASN A 149 8.43 -1.88 -7.88
N LEU A 150 7.88 -3.05 -8.21
CA LEU A 150 6.46 -3.36 -8.04
C LEU A 150 6.12 -3.59 -6.55
N PRO A 151 4.85 -3.52 -6.15
CA PRO A 151 4.46 -3.68 -4.75
C PRO A 151 5.03 -4.93 -4.09
N ASN A 152 4.98 -6.09 -4.76
CA ASN A 152 5.51 -7.34 -4.21
C ASN A 152 7.04 -7.32 -4.07
N GLY A 153 7.77 -6.61 -4.94
CA GLY A 153 9.21 -6.36 -4.82
C GLY A 153 9.56 -5.36 -3.71
N GLN A 154 8.61 -4.55 -3.28
CA GLN A 154 8.74 -3.50 -2.26
C GLN A 154 8.06 -3.88 -0.92
N GLY A 155 7.99 -5.18 -0.62
CA GLY A 155 7.62 -5.69 0.68
C GLY A 155 6.15 -6.05 0.90
N PHE A 156 5.26 -5.88 -0.08
CA PHE A 156 3.87 -6.30 0.05
C PHE A 156 3.70 -7.79 -0.26
N ASP A 157 3.00 -8.51 0.62
CA ASP A 157 2.62 -9.92 0.40
C ASP A 157 1.48 -10.03 -0.61
N TYR A 158 0.65 -9.00 -0.69
CA TYR A 158 -0.51 -8.94 -1.57
C TYR A 158 -0.65 -7.59 -2.23
N PHE A 159 -0.99 -7.60 -3.50
CA PHE A 159 -1.31 -6.41 -4.28
C PHE A 159 -2.58 -6.63 -5.10
N PHE A 160 -3.50 -5.67 -5.05
CA PHE A 160 -4.59 -5.52 -6.00
C PHE A 160 -4.72 -4.04 -6.38
N GLY A 161 -4.59 -3.73 -7.66
CA GLY A 161 -4.67 -2.35 -8.10
C GLY A 161 -3.92 -2.05 -9.38
N HIS A 162 -3.64 -0.77 -9.61
CA HIS A 162 -2.94 -0.32 -10.79
C HIS A 162 -1.52 0.19 -10.47
N GLN A 163 -0.64 -0.01 -11.43
CA GLN A 163 0.79 0.31 -11.27
C GLN A 163 1.11 1.75 -11.67
N ARG A 164 0.36 2.32 -12.61
CA ARG A 164 0.58 3.66 -13.16
C ARG A 164 -0.14 4.74 -12.37
N GLY A 165 -0.03 5.99 -12.89
CA GLY A 165 -0.50 7.19 -12.20
C GLY A 165 -2.01 7.36 -12.11
N CYS A 166 -2.77 6.80 -13.04
CA CYS A 166 -4.23 6.94 -13.11
C CYS A 166 -4.85 5.86 -13.99
N ILE A 167 -6.11 5.57 -13.77
CA ILE A 167 -6.92 4.70 -14.62
C ILE A 167 -8.33 5.26 -14.75
N ASP A 168 -9.03 4.89 -15.82
CA ASP A 168 -10.48 4.97 -15.90
C ASP A 168 -11.10 3.98 -14.92
N ASN A 169 -12.10 4.42 -14.13
CA ASN A 169 -12.61 3.66 -13.00
C ASN A 169 -13.50 2.46 -13.39
N TYR A 170 -13.89 2.33 -14.65
CA TYR A 170 -14.75 1.24 -15.14
C TYR A 170 -14.04 0.32 -16.13
N SER A 171 -13.17 0.86 -16.99
CA SER A 171 -12.38 0.07 -17.94
C SER A 171 -11.00 -0.30 -17.41
N HIS A 172 -10.59 0.29 -16.29
CA HIS A 172 -9.29 0.13 -15.64
C HIS A 172 -8.11 0.39 -16.59
N THR A 173 -8.31 1.29 -17.55
CA THR A 173 -7.35 1.61 -18.59
C THR A 173 -6.59 2.89 -18.23
N PHE A 174 -5.27 2.84 -18.30
CA PHE A 174 -4.42 4.03 -18.21
C PHE A 174 -4.61 4.90 -19.46
N TYR A 175 -4.83 6.20 -19.27
CA TYR A 175 -5.22 7.13 -20.34
C TYR A 175 -4.34 8.37 -20.47
N TRP A 176 -3.43 8.62 -19.51
CA TRP A 176 -2.74 9.91 -19.44
C TRP A 176 -1.70 10.13 -20.54
N ASP A 177 -0.91 9.11 -20.87
CA ASP A 177 0.25 9.24 -21.74
C ASP A 177 0.53 7.94 -22.51
N GLY A 178 0.92 8.11 -23.78
CA GLY A 178 1.14 6.97 -24.68
C GLY A 178 -0.16 6.27 -25.10
N PRO A 179 -0.06 5.06 -25.62
CA PRO A 179 -1.24 4.27 -25.95
C PRO A 179 -1.98 3.86 -24.67
N ASN A 180 -3.32 3.97 -24.71
CA ASN A 180 -4.15 3.47 -23.61
C ASN A 180 -3.88 1.98 -23.41
N LYS A 181 -3.57 1.60 -22.17
CA LYS A 181 -3.30 0.22 -21.79
C LYS A 181 -4.09 -0.12 -20.55
N HIS A 182 -4.65 -1.31 -20.51
CA HIS A 182 -5.24 -1.83 -19.31
C HIS A 182 -4.17 -1.91 -18.20
N ASP A 183 -4.55 -1.59 -16.96
CA ASP A 183 -3.62 -1.45 -15.83
C ASP A 183 -4.31 -1.85 -14.52
N LEU A 184 -4.80 -3.09 -14.46
CA LEU A 184 -5.33 -3.67 -13.23
C LEU A 184 -4.71 -5.04 -12.99
N TYR A 185 -4.13 -5.23 -11.79
CA TYR A 185 -3.36 -6.41 -11.45
C TYR A 185 -3.78 -6.99 -10.09
N ARG A 186 -3.65 -8.32 -9.97
CA ARG A 186 -3.59 -9.03 -8.70
C ARG A 186 -2.21 -9.67 -8.59
N ASN A 187 -1.37 -9.13 -7.71
CA ASN A 187 0.08 -9.40 -7.67
C ASN A 187 0.72 -9.13 -9.05
N SER A 188 1.28 -10.14 -9.70
CA SER A 188 1.87 -10.04 -11.04
C SER A 188 0.90 -10.36 -12.19
N GLU A 189 -0.33 -10.80 -11.89
CA GLU A 189 -1.30 -11.22 -12.89
C GLU A 189 -2.23 -10.06 -13.25
N GLU A 190 -2.36 -9.77 -14.55
CA GLU A 190 -3.35 -8.83 -15.05
C GLU A 190 -4.76 -9.42 -14.92
N VAL A 191 -5.70 -8.66 -14.36
CA VAL A 191 -7.08 -9.10 -14.10
C VAL A 191 -8.08 -8.13 -14.69
N TYR A 192 -9.22 -8.64 -15.13
CA TYR A 192 -10.23 -7.87 -15.87
C TYR A 192 -11.54 -7.86 -15.13
N TYR A 193 -12.07 -6.66 -14.88
CA TYR A 193 -13.33 -6.39 -14.19
C TYR A 193 -14.12 -5.29 -14.90
N ASP A 194 -14.08 -5.28 -16.23
CA ASP A 194 -14.70 -4.24 -17.06
C ASP A 194 -16.13 -3.94 -16.64
N GLY A 195 -16.45 -2.65 -16.51
CA GLY A 195 -17.76 -2.18 -16.11
C GLY A 195 -18.01 -2.18 -14.59
N GLN A 196 -17.12 -2.74 -13.77
CA GLN A 196 -17.20 -2.64 -12.32
C GLN A 196 -16.40 -1.43 -11.82
N HIS A 197 -16.97 -0.67 -10.91
CA HIS A 197 -16.32 0.54 -10.38
C HIS A 197 -15.12 0.17 -9.50
N PHE A 198 -13.96 0.76 -9.76
CA PHE A 198 -12.71 0.39 -9.10
C PHE A 198 -12.75 0.55 -7.57
N SER A 199 -13.43 1.58 -7.05
CA SER A 199 -13.57 1.75 -5.59
C SER A 199 -14.35 0.60 -4.94
N ASP A 200 -15.36 0.05 -5.61
CA ASP A 200 -16.12 -1.10 -5.11
C ASP A 200 -15.25 -2.37 -5.09
N LEU A 201 -14.46 -2.58 -6.14
CA LEU A 201 -13.49 -3.69 -6.19
C LEU A 201 -12.48 -3.59 -5.04
N MET A 202 -11.94 -2.40 -4.77
CA MET A 202 -11.01 -2.20 -3.65
C MET A 202 -11.66 -2.53 -2.30
N VAL A 203 -12.93 -2.16 -2.10
CA VAL A 203 -13.66 -2.50 -0.86
C VAL A 203 -13.75 -4.00 -0.66
N GLU A 204 -14.09 -4.74 -1.71
CA GLU A 204 -14.18 -6.20 -1.62
C GLU A 204 -12.81 -6.86 -1.36
N GLU A 205 -11.74 -6.37 -1.97
CA GLU A 205 -10.38 -6.87 -1.73
C GLU A 205 -9.91 -6.58 -0.29
N VAL A 206 -10.19 -5.40 0.25
CA VAL A 206 -9.88 -5.07 1.66
C VAL A 206 -10.63 -6.02 2.61
N LYS A 207 -11.93 -6.26 2.38
CA LYS A 207 -12.73 -7.21 3.18
C LYS A 207 -12.15 -8.62 3.12
N GLN A 208 -11.71 -9.08 1.94
CA GLN A 208 -11.06 -10.38 1.79
C GLN A 208 -9.78 -10.47 2.61
N VAL A 209 -8.90 -9.47 2.53
CA VAL A 209 -7.66 -9.43 3.33
C VAL A 209 -7.97 -9.48 4.82
N ILE A 210 -8.91 -8.68 5.30
CA ILE A 210 -9.28 -8.64 6.73
C ILE A 210 -9.83 -10.00 7.18
N ASN A 211 -10.70 -10.63 6.39
CA ASN A 211 -11.35 -11.88 6.76
C ASN A 211 -10.40 -13.08 6.71
N HIS A 212 -9.43 -13.12 5.80
CA HIS A 212 -8.54 -14.26 5.62
C HIS A 212 -7.23 -14.18 6.43
N ARG A 213 -6.95 -13.07 7.12
CA ARG A 213 -5.67 -12.84 7.83
C ARG A 213 -5.84 -12.53 9.31
N GLN A 214 -6.83 -13.16 9.95
CA GLN A 214 -7.10 -12.99 11.38
C GLN A 214 -6.05 -13.62 12.30
N ASP A 215 -5.19 -14.48 11.76
CA ASP A 215 -4.10 -15.16 12.47
C ASP A 215 -2.86 -14.29 12.70
N LYS A 216 -2.71 -13.19 11.97
CA LYS A 216 -1.59 -12.26 12.04
C LYS A 216 -2.05 -10.81 12.05
N PRO A 217 -1.29 -9.91 12.68
CA PRO A 217 -1.52 -8.50 12.47
C PRO A 217 -1.30 -8.17 10.99
N PHE A 218 -2.10 -7.28 10.45
CA PHE A 218 -1.96 -6.85 9.06
C PHE A 218 -1.66 -5.36 8.95
N PHE A 219 -0.95 -5.02 7.89
CA PHE A 219 -0.75 -3.67 7.39
C PHE A 219 -1.40 -3.57 6.01
N ILE A 220 -2.40 -2.72 5.86
CA ILE A 220 -3.04 -2.44 4.58
C ILE A 220 -2.73 -1.00 4.18
N TYR A 221 -2.10 -0.81 3.03
CA TYR A 221 -2.04 0.47 2.34
C TYR A 221 -3.19 0.51 1.34
N TRP A 222 -4.29 1.18 1.73
CA TRP A 222 -5.47 1.36 0.91
C TRP A 222 -5.39 2.68 0.17
N ALA A 223 -4.85 2.62 -1.03
CA ALA A 223 -4.46 3.77 -1.82
C ALA A 223 -5.48 4.06 -2.91
N PHE A 224 -6.49 4.88 -2.59
CA PHE A 224 -7.49 5.28 -3.57
C PHE A 224 -6.84 6.07 -4.71
N ASN A 225 -7.38 5.89 -5.92
CA ASN A 225 -7.17 6.80 -7.05
C ASN A 225 -8.23 7.93 -7.04
N ALA A 226 -9.31 7.78 -6.27
CA ALA A 226 -10.31 8.81 -6.04
C ALA A 226 -9.79 9.88 -5.05
N PRO A 227 -10.16 11.16 -5.24
CA PRO A 227 -10.94 11.73 -6.34
C PRO A 227 -10.11 12.30 -7.50
N HIS A 228 -8.91 11.75 -7.80
CA HIS A 228 -8.16 12.13 -9.01
C HIS A 228 -9.06 11.97 -10.26
N TYR A 229 -9.00 12.93 -11.16
CA TYR A 229 -9.83 12.85 -12.35
C TYR A 229 -9.46 11.63 -13.25
N PRO A 230 -10.36 11.09 -14.10
CA PRO A 230 -11.70 11.58 -14.38
C PRO A 230 -12.64 11.36 -13.19
N TYR A 231 -13.46 12.38 -12.91
CA TYR A 231 -14.42 12.33 -11.81
C TYR A 231 -15.60 11.41 -12.17
N GLN A 232 -15.46 10.14 -11.84
CA GLN A 232 -16.41 9.09 -12.23
C GLN A 232 -17.18 8.57 -11.01
N GLY A 233 -17.94 9.45 -10.37
CA GLY A 233 -18.90 9.05 -9.35
C GLY A 233 -20.01 8.16 -9.92
N THR A 234 -20.62 7.33 -9.05
CA THR A 234 -21.74 6.47 -9.45
C THR A 234 -23.00 7.29 -9.72
N THR A 235 -23.94 6.74 -10.51
CA THR A 235 -25.23 7.39 -10.85
C THR A 235 -25.96 7.85 -9.59
N LYS A 236 -25.97 7.04 -8.53
CA LYS A 236 -26.57 7.40 -7.23
C LYS A 236 -26.06 8.75 -6.71
N TRP A 237 -24.77 8.95 -6.75
CA TRP A 237 -24.15 10.16 -6.22
C TRP A 237 -24.23 11.33 -7.20
N LEU A 238 -24.20 11.09 -8.51
CA LEU A 238 -24.46 12.12 -9.52
C LEU A 238 -25.87 12.69 -9.39
N ASP A 239 -26.87 11.84 -9.12
CA ASP A 239 -28.25 12.25 -8.87
C ASP A 239 -28.39 13.02 -7.56
N HIS A 240 -27.65 12.61 -6.51
CA HIS A 240 -27.64 13.32 -5.24
C HIS A 240 -27.13 14.77 -5.38
N TYR A 241 -26.12 14.97 -6.22
CA TYR A 241 -25.49 16.28 -6.45
C TYR A 241 -25.95 16.98 -7.72
N LYS A 242 -27.13 16.62 -8.27
CA LYS A 242 -27.63 17.14 -9.54
C LYS A 242 -27.71 18.67 -9.63
N ASP A 243 -27.89 19.34 -8.49
CA ASP A 243 -28.02 20.79 -8.40
C ASP A 243 -26.67 21.54 -8.25
N LEU A 244 -25.56 20.81 -8.10
CA LEU A 244 -24.22 21.40 -8.12
C LEU A 244 -23.75 21.66 -9.56
N PRO A 245 -23.00 22.74 -9.79
CA PRO A 245 -22.42 23.01 -11.12
C PRO A 245 -21.29 22.02 -11.45
N THR A 246 -21.12 21.70 -12.73
CA THR A 246 -19.94 21.01 -13.26
C THR A 246 -18.71 21.90 -13.16
N PRO A 247 -17.51 21.41 -12.75
CA PRO A 247 -17.20 20.01 -12.44
C PRO A 247 -17.38 19.61 -10.97
N ARG A 248 -17.91 20.51 -10.11
CA ARG A 248 -18.06 20.25 -8.66
C ARG A 248 -19.02 19.09 -8.40
N LYS A 249 -20.07 18.93 -9.19
CA LYS A 249 -21.02 17.82 -9.12
C LYS A 249 -20.31 16.47 -9.29
N GLU A 250 -19.54 16.33 -10.34
CA GLU A 250 -18.82 15.09 -10.67
C GLU A 250 -17.77 14.77 -9.59
N TYR A 251 -17.03 15.77 -9.14
CA TYR A 251 -16.08 15.65 -8.05
C TYR A 251 -16.76 15.21 -6.74
N ALA A 252 -17.84 15.89 -6.34
CA ALA A 252 -18.60 15.57 -5.14
C ALA A 252 -19.14 14.13 -5.16
N ALA A 253 -19.67 13.72 -6.32
CA ALA A 253 -20.15 12.36 -6.53
C ALA A 253 -19.05 11.30 -6.45
N PHE A 254 -17.82 11.67 -6.74
CA PHE A 254 -16.67 10.75 -6.69
C PHE A 254 -16.02 10.69 -5.29
N VAL A 255 -16.15 11.74 -4.47
CA VAL A 255 -15.70 11.77 -3.07
C VAL A 255 -16.66 10.99 -2.15
N SER A 256 -17.95 10.99 -2.43
CA SER A 256 -19.02 10.46 -1.57
C SER A 256 -19.33 9.00 -1.85
#